data_336467580eda6ea95616961d5628237d
#
_entry.id   336467580eda6ea95616961d5628237d
#
_cell.length_a   1.000
_cell.length_b   1.000
_cell.length_c   1.000
_cell.angle_alpha   90.00
_cell.angle_beta   90.00
_cell.angle_gamma   90.00
#
_symmetry.space_group_name_H-M   'P 1'
#
loop_
_entity.id
_entity.type
_entity.pdbx_description
1 polymer ?
#
loop_
_entity_poly.entity_id
_entity_poly.type
_entity_poly.pdbx_seq_one_letter_code
_entity_poly.pdbx_strand_id
1 'polypeptide(L)'
;FGSVRRPTHSRDSIAGAMKEVCCRHFVDISDGENGFALMSGEKFGYDIKNCILSINLVRNSTCPRDVPPTDTGSHRIRFAAYVHSGDSENGVVREAELFANPLIAGMAYTQAIAAVSDGNIVIEAIKPAEAGNGAVLRLYESGGSARCCTLKLHPSLAGRRLYVADMLENIIAETGNELEFGAFEVKTIIAR
;
A
#
# COMPACT_ATOMS: atom_id res chain seq x y z
N PHE A 1 -3.97 4.21 -2.92
CA PHE A 1 -4.67 3.53 -1.84
C PHE A 1 -5.83 2.72 -2.44
N GLY A 2 -5.83 1.40 -2.24
CA GLY A 2 -6.84 0.52 -2.76
C GLY A 2 -6.36 -0.37 -3.92
N SER A 3 -7.23 -1.26 -4.37
CA SER A 3 -6.99 -2.21 -5.44
C SER A 3 -8.05 -2.12 -6.53
N VAL A 4 -7.70 -2.51 -7.75
CA VAL A 4 -8.60 -2.54 -8.90
C VAL A 4 -8.58 -3.95 -9.49
N ARG A 5 -9.73 -4.60 -9.55
CA ARG A 5 -9.88 -5.88 -10.27
C ARG A 5 -9.86 -5.64 -11.78
N ARG A 6 -9.02 -6.40 -12.47
CA ARG A 6 -8.87 -6.33 -13.92
C ARG A 6 -9.14 -7.69 -14.56
N PRO A 7 -9.76 -7.73 -15.75
CA PRO A 7 -9.93 -8.99 -16.47
C PRO A 7 -8.56 -9.53 -16.93
N THR A 8 -8.38 -10.84 -16.86
CA THR A 8 -7.16 -11.52 -17.34
C THR A 8 -7.23 -11.84 -18.84
N HIS A 9 -8.32 -11.51 -19.50
CA HIS A 9 -8.55 -11.73 -20.93
C HIS A 9 -9.08 -10.45 -21.59
N SER A 10 -8.68 -10.21 -22.83
CA SER A 10 -9.17 -9.07 -23.60
C SER A 10 -10.50 -9.40 -24.28
N ARG A 11 -11.51 -8.57 -24.02
CA ARG A 11 -12.84 -8.66 -24.66
C ARG A 11 -12.91 -7.87 -25.96
N ASP A 12 -12.03 -6.91 -26.15
CA ASP A 12 -11.99 -6.00 -27.29
C ASP A 12 -10.56 -5.55 -27.61
N SER A 13 -10.40 -4.82 -28.69
CA SER A 13 -9.10 -4.32 -29.15
C SER A 13 -8.46 -3.32 -28.19
N ILE A 14 -9.26 -2.57 -27.43
CA ILE A 14 -8.76 -1.60 -26.43
C ILE A 14 -8.15 -2.34 -25.24
N ALA A 15 -8.88 -3.31 -24.69
CA ALA A 15 -8.37 -4.15 -23.61
C ALA A 15 -7.13 -4.95 -24.07
N GLY A 16 -7.13 -5.44 -25.33
CA GLY A 16 -5.98 -6.13 -25.92
C GLY A 16 -4.74 -5.25 -26.15
N ALA A 17 -4.92 -3.93 -26.26
CA ALA A 17 -3.82 -2.97 -26.38
C ALA A 17 -3.20 -2.57 -25.04
N MET A 18 -3.91 -2.77 -23.93
CA MET A 18 -3.37 -2.57 -22.58
C MET A 18 -2.44 -3.72 -22.21
N LYS A 19 -1.16 -3.55 -22.49
CA LYS A 19 -0.14 -4.58 -22.27
C LYS A 19 0.51 -4.52 -20.90
N GLU A 20 0.47 -3.36 -20.27
CA GLU A 20 1.12 -3.11 -18.98
C GLU A 20 0.23 -2.22 -18.13
N VAL A 21 0.10 -2.56 -16.85
CA VAL A 21 -0.67 -1.80 -15.87
C VAL A 21 0.25 -1.33 -14.74
N CYS A 22 -0.05 -0.17 -14.21
CA CYS A 22 0.67 0.34 -13.05
C CYS A 22 0.09 -0.27 -11.77
N CYS A 23 0.96 -0.88 -10.97
CA CYS A 23 0.66 -1.33 -9.61
C CYS A 23 1.78 -0.86 -8.69
N ARG A 24 1.45 -0.51 -7.46
CA ARG A 24 2.46 0.02 -6.55
C ARG A 24 3.31 -1.10 -5.95
N HIS A 25 2.78 -1.92 -5.08
CA HIS A 25 3.59 -2.88 -4.34
C HIS A 25 3.36 -4.32 -4.75
N PHE A 26 2.22 -4.62 -5.35
CA PHE A 26 1.88 -5.97 -5.76
C PHE A 26 0.91 -6.00 -6.93
N VAL A 27 0.89 -7.15 -7.58
CA VAL A 27 -0.20 -7.61 -8.42
C VAL A 27 -0.58 -9.00 -7.99
N ASP A 28 -1.87 -9.30 -7.97
CA ASP A 28 -2.41 -10.56 -7.48
C ASP A 28 -3.30 -11.22 -8.53
N ILE A 29 -3.26 -12.55 -8.57
CA ILE A 29 -4.19 -13.39 -9.32
C ILE A 29 -4.77 -14.44 -8.38
N SER A 30 -6.09 -14.47 -8.25
CA SER A 30 -6.77 -15.43 -7.39
C SER A 30 -8.04 -15.97 -8.05
N ASP A 31 -8.44 -17.17 -7.65
CA ASP A 31 -9.69 -17.82 -8.06
C ASP A 31 -10.77 -17.81 -6.96
N GLY A 32 -10.48 -17.16 -5.84
CA GLY A 32 -11.33 -17.09 -4.65
C GLY A 32 -11.02 -18.15 -3.60
N GLU A 33 -10.32 -19.22 -3.94
CA GLU A 33 -9.84 -20.24 -3.01
C GLU A 33 -8.32 -20.12 -2.79
N ASN A 34 -7.59 -19.93 -3.87
CA ASN A 34 -6.13 -19.79 -3.86
C ASN A 34 -5.71 -18.58 -4.66
N GLY A 35 -4.62 -17.96 -4.24
CA GLY A 35 -4.06 -16.80 -4.90
C GLY A 35 -2.54 -16.80 -4.94
N PHE A 36 -2.02 -16.02 -5.86
CA PHE A 36 -0.59 -15.80 -6.04
C PHE A 36 -0.34 -14.33 -6.32
N ALA A 37 0.41 -13.69 -5.44
CA ALA A 37 0.83 -12.32 -5.60
C ALA A 37 2.30 -12.21 -5.97
N LEU A 38 2.62 -11.31 -6.91
CA LEU A 38 3.96 -10.88 -7.23
C LEU A 38 4.18 -9.49 -6.66
N MET A 39 5.18 -9.34 -5.79
CA MET A 39 5.43 -8.14 -5.01
C MET A 39 6.74 -7.48 -5.43
N SER A 40 6.77 -6.15 -5.48
CA SER A 40 7.98 -5.35 -5.59
C SER A 40 7.78 -3.97 -5.01
N GLY A 41 8.72 -3.49 -4.20
CA GLY A 41 8.74 -2.11 -3.71
C GLY A 41 9.35 -1.11 -4.69
N GLU A 42 9.94 -1.58 -5.79
CA GLU A 42 10.80 -0.79 -6.68
C GLU A 42 10.28 -0.73 -8.12
N LYS A 43 9.38 -1.64 -8.50
CA LYS A 43 8.86 -1.77 -9.87
C LYS A 43 7.36 -1.61 -9.90
N PHE A 44 6.87 -0.91 -10.91
CA PHE A 44 5.48 -0.48 -10.98
C PHE A 44 4.74 -0.92 -12.25
N GLY A 45 5.43 -1.53 -13.20
CA GLY A 45 4.86 -2.03 -14.44
C GLY A 45 4.63 -3.54 -14.39
N TYR A 46 3.39 -3.98 -14.59
CA TYR A 46 3.00 -5.38 -14.56
C TYR A 46 2.11 -5.72 -15.74
N ASP A 47 2.15 -6.96 -16.18
CA ASP A 47 1.26 -7.52 -17.18
C ASP A 47 0.70 -8.86 -16.70
N ILE A 48 -0.59 -9.08 -16.94
CA ILE A 48 -1.23 -10.36 -16.69
C ILE A 48 -1.92 -10.81 -17.96
N LYS A 49 -1.42 -11.87 -18.55
CA LYS A 49 -1.98 -12.44 -19.77
C LYS A 49 -1.96 -13.96 -19.73
N ASN A 50 -3.09 -14.57 -20.04
CA ASN A 50 -3.23 -16.04 -20.04
C ASN A 50 -2.72 -16.69 -18.75
N CYS A 51 -3.07 -16.14 -17.60
CA CYS A 51 -2.60 -16.57 -16.27
C CYS A 51 -1.08 -16.48 -16.06
N ILE A 52 -0.37 -15.76 -16.91
CA ILE A 52 1.05 -15.45 -16.73
C ILE A 52 1.16 -14.05 -16.17
N LEU A 53 1.78 -13.95 -15.01
CA LEU A 53 2.11 -12.70 -14.31
C LEU A 53 3.51 -12.28 -14.70
N SER A 54 3.66 -11.06 -15.20
CA SER A 54 4.94 -10.49 -15.61
C SER A 54 5.20 -9.16 -14.91
N ILE A 55 6.44 -8.91 -14.53
CA ILE A 55 6.91 -7.64 -13.99
C ILE A 55 7.94 -7.04 -14.93
N ASN A 56 7.79 -5.75 -15.22
CA ASN A 56 8.76 -5.00 -16.00
C ASN A 56 9.94 -4.62 -15.11
N LEU A 57 11.09 -5.25 -15.32
CA LEU A 57 12.27 -5.02 -14.50
C LEU A 57 13.06 -3.79 -14.95
N VAL A 58 13.25 -3.63 -16.27
CA VAL A 58 14.02 -2.52 -16.86
C VAL A 58 13.36 -2.10 -18.15
N ARG A 59 13.17 -0.80 -18.34
CA ARG A 59 12.66 -0.23 -19.56
C ARG A 59 13.66 0.78 -20.12
N ASN A 60 14.31 0.39 -21.20
CA ASN A 60 15.25 1.24 -21.90
C ASN A 60 14.60 1.79 -23.19
N SER A 61 13.90 2.90 -23.05
CA SER A 61 13.18 3.52 -24.18
C SER A 61 14.14 4.28 -25.08
N THR A 62 14.02 4.06 -26.38
CA THR A 62 14.73 4.84 -27.43
C THR A 62 13.79 5.84 -28.12
N CYS A 63 12.63 6.10 -27.56
CA CYS A 63 11.65 7.05 -28.10
C CYS A 63 11.38 8.18 -27.07
N PRO A 64 11.48 9.45 -27.47
CA PRO A 64 11.81 9.95 -28.82
C PRO A 64 13.25 9.62 -29.25
N ARG A 65 13.51 9.54 -30.56
CA ARG A 65 14.74 8.99 -31.15
C ARG A 65 16.06 9.60 -30.68
N ASP A 66 16.03 10.81 -30.18
CA ASP A 66 17.23 11.57 -29.80
C ASP A 66 17.55 11.48 -28.28
N VAL A 67 16.80 10.67 -27.52
CA VAL A 67 17.09 10.43 -26.11
C VAL A 67 18.02 9.23 -25.99
N PRO A 68 19.22 9.40 -25.42
CA PRO A 68 20.12 8.27 -25.18
C PRO A 68 19.48 7.27 -24.21
N PRO A 69 19.80 5.96 -24.34
CA PRO A 69 19.33 4.96 -23.40
C PRO A 69 19.79 5.31 -21.98
N THR A 70 18.85 5.38 -21.03
CA THR A 70 19.12 5.86 -19.67
C THR A 70 19.32 4.73 -18.66
N ASP A 71 18.66 3.58 -18.89
CA ASP A 71 18.64 2.46 -17.96
C ASP A 71 19.68 1.38 -18.32
N THR A 72 20.83 1.80 -18.82
CA THR A 72 21.96 0.91 -19.08
C THR A 72 22.77 0.68 -17.83
N GLY A 73 23.28 -0.54 -17.63
CA GLY A 73 24.15 -0.87 -16.50
C GLY A 73 23.67 -2.07 -15.68
N SER A 74 24.20 -2.17 -14.48
CA SER A 74 23.85 -3.26 -13.55
C SER A 74 22.77 -2.81 -12.59
N HIS A 75 21.69 -3.59 -12.50
CA HIS A 75 20.54 -3.30 -11.65
C HIS A 75 20.39 -4.39 -10.58
N ARG A 76 20.12 -3.98 -9.34
CA ARG A 76 19.71 -4.86 -8.27
C ARG A 76 18.23 -4.62 -8.01
N ILE A 77 17.41 -5.63 -8.27
CA ILE A 77 15.95 -5.52 -8.16
C ILE A 77 15.47 -6.62 -7.22
N ARG A 78 14.63 -6.25 -6.24
CA ARG A 78 14.00 -7.17 -5.32
C ARG A 78 12.55 -7.39 -5.71
N PHE A 79 12.16 -8.64 -5.75
CA PHE A 79 10.77 -9.05 -5.90
C PHE A 79 10.52 -10.33 -5.10
N ALA A 80 9.27 -10.58 -4.76
CA ALA A 80 8.86 -11.77 -4.02
C ALA A 80 7.57 -12.35 -4.60
N ALA A 81 7.45 -13.67 -4.45
CA ALA A 81 6.25 -14.42 -4.74
C ALA A 81 5.56 -14.77 -3.42
N TYR A 82 4.25 -14.56 -3.34
CA TYR A 82 3.46 -14.86 -2.17
C TYR A 82 2.24 -15.71 -2.56
N VAL A 83 2.15 -16.90 -1.99
CA VAL A 83 1.00 -17.80 -2.17
C VAL A 83 0.08 -17.61 -0.98
N HIS A 84 -1.22 -17.45 -1.24
CA HIS A 84 -2.21 -17.23 -0.19
C HIS A 84 -3.51 -17.98 -0.50
N SER A 85 -4.37 -18.09 0.49
CA SER A 85 -5.73 -18.58 0.34
C SER A 85 -6.70 -17.42 0.18
N GLY A 86 -7.75 -17.61 -0.60
CA GLY A 86 -8.77 -16.61 -0.86
C GLY A 86 -8.30 -15.46 -1.76
N ASP A 87 -8.98 -14.34 -1.66
CA ASP A 87 -8.68 -13.12 -2.41
C ASP A 87 -7.55 -12.29 -1.76
N SER A 88 -7.07 -11.27 -2.46
CA SER A 88 -6.00 -10.35 -2.04
C SER A 88 -6.26 -9.63 -0.69
N GLU A 89 -7.51 -9.56 -0.25
CA GLU A 89 -7.89 -9.03 1.07
C GLU A 89 -7.30 -9.87 2.23
N ASN A 90 -6.92 -11.13 1.98
CA ASN A 90 -6.39 -12.04 2.97
C ASN A 90 -4.87 -11.87 3.19
N GLY A 91 -4.44 -10.64 3.46
CA GLY A 91 -3.09 -10.35 3.90
C GLY A 91 -2.10 -9.96 2.82
N VAL A 92 -2.45 -10.02 1.53
CA VAL A 92 -1.54 -9.66 0.42
C VAL A 92 -1.03 -8.23 0.56
N VAL A 93 -1.92 -7.27 0.86
CA VAL A 93 -1.53 -5.86 1.04
C VAL A 93 -0.52 -5.72 2.16
N ARG A 94 -0.76 -6.36 3.30
CA ARG A 94 0.14 -6.33 4.45
C ARG A 94 1.52 -6.91 4.12
N GLU A 95 1.56 -8.07 3.48
CA GLU A 95 2.82 -8.70 3.10
C GLU A 95 3.59 -7.87 2.06
N ALA A 96 2.88 -7.25 1.11
CA ALA A 96 3.48 -6.36 0.14
C ALA A 96 4.07 -5.08 0.78
N GLU A 97 3.36 -4.49 1.76
CA GLU A 97 3.87 -3.34 2.51
C GLU A 97 5.10 -3.72 3.35
N LEU A 98 5.10 -4.87 4.03
CA LEU A 98 6.26 -5.37 4.78
C LEU A 98 7.46 -5.64 3.86
N PHE A 99 7.22 -6.17 2.67
CA PHE A 99 8.28 -6.41 1.68
C PHE A 99 8.84 -5.10 1.12
N ALA A 100 7.99 -4.12 0.84
CA ALA A 100 8.40 -2.82 0.30
C ALA A 100 9.12 -1.98 1.36
N ASN A 101 8.74 -2.10 2.63
CA ASN A 101 9.28 -1.35 3.76
C ASN A 101 9.96 -2.28 4.77
N PRO A 102 11.15 -2.82 4.45
CA PRO A 102 11.82 -3.77 5.32
C PRO A 102 12.26 -3.12 6.63
N LEU A 103 12.36 -3.93 7.67
CA LEU A 103 12.90 -3.48 8.96
C LEU A 103 14.33 -2.97 8.81
N ILE A 104 14.59 -1.82 9.40
CA ILE A 104 15.94 -1.25 9.46
C ILE A 104 16.62 -1.77 10.73
N ALA A 105 17.70 -2.54 10.59
CA ALA A 105 18.47 -3.03 11.70
C ALA A 105 19.25 -1.89 12.41
N GLY A 106 19.34 -1.95 13.74
CA GLY A 106 20.16 -1.03 14.53
C GLY A 106 19.40 -0.03 15.40
N MET A 107 18.07 0.00 15.34
CA MET A 107 17.24 0.78 16.27
C MET A 107 16.50 -0.16 17.22
N ALA A 108 16.83 -0.08 18.50
CA ALA A 108 16.16 -0.87 19.54
C ALA A 108 14.85 -0.20 19.97
N TYR A 109 13.83 -0.28 19.16
CA TYR A 109 12.47 0.02 19.60
C TYR A 109 11.84 -1.26 20.14
N THR A 110 11.41 -1.23 21.39
CA THR A 110 10.79 -2.36 22.05
C THR A 110 9.26 -2.40 21.84
N GLN A 111 8.67 -1.33 21.34
CA GLN A 111 7.23 -1.20 21.14
C GLN A 111 6.92 -0.37 19.88
N ALA A 112 5.83 -0.73 19.20
CA ALA A 112 5.33 0.05 18.08
C ALA A 112 4.81 1.43 18.53
N ILE A 113 5.05 2.47 17.73
CA ILE A 113 4.52 3.83 17.97
C ILE A 113 2.99 3.84 17.88
N ALA A 114 2.44 3.08 16.94
CA ALA A 114 1.00 2.88 16.77
C ALA A 114 0.72 1.48 16.23
N ALA A 115 -0.46 0.96 16.52
CA ALA A 115 -0.97 -0.28 15.96
C ALA A 115 -2.48 -0.18 15.78
N VAL A 116 -3.03 -0.94 14.85
CA VAL A 116 -4.48 -1.07 14.60
C VAL A 116 -4.92 -2.52 14.80
N SER A 117 -6.18 -2.70 15.21
CA SER A 117 -6.72 -4.04 15.50
C SER A 117 -7.17 -4.81 14.26
N ASP A 118 -7.41 -4.15 13.13
CA ASP A 118 -7.84 -4.78 11.87
C ASP A 118 -6.69 -4.83 10.87
N GLY A 119 -6.44 -6.02 10.30
CA GLY A 119 -5.32 -6.26 9.36
C GLY A 119 -5.48 -5.59 7.99
N ASN A 120 -6.68 -5.14 7.63
CA ASN A 120 -6.95 -4.41 6.40
C ASN A 120 -6.91 -2.89 6.58
N ILE A 121 -6.66 -2.41 7.80
CA ILE A 121 -6.33 -1.00 8.02
C ILE A 121 -4.82 -0.86 8.07
N VAL A 122 -4.28 -0.10 7.13
CA VAL A 122 -2.84 0.12 6.98
C VAL A 122 -2.48 1.48 7.56
N ILE A 123 -1.43 1.51 8.39
CA ILE A 123 -0.79 2.76 8.81
C ILE A 123 0.26 3.12 7.75
N GLU A 124 -0.08 4.03 6.86
CA GLU A 124 0.77 4.45 5.74
C GLU A 124 1.92 5.34 6.18
N ALA A 125 1.67 6.25 7.12
CA ALA A 125 2.68 7.17 7.60
C ALA A 125 2.43 7.59 9.05
N ILE A 126 3.53 7.79 9.77
CA ILE A 126 3.55 8.46 11.06
C ILE A 126 4.61 9.56 10.99
N LYS A 127 4.22 10.80 11.26
CA LYS A 127 5.14 11.94 11.21
C LYS A 127 4.82 12.98 12.30
N PRO A 128 5.74 13.89 12.63
CA PRO A 128 5.39 15.09 13.40
C PRO A 128 4.34 15.94 12.66
N ALA A 129 3.46 16.59 13.39
CA ALA A 129 2.51 17.54 12.81
C ALA A 129 3.23 18.78 12.27
N GLU A 130 2.79 19.33 11.14
CA GLU A 130 3.37 20.55 10.54
C GLU A 130 3.30 21.76 11.50
N ALA A 131 2.24 21.83 12.30
CA ALA A 131 2.11 22.88 13.34
C ALA A 131 3.08 22.70 14.53
N GLY A 132 3.95 21.70 14.51
CA GLY A 132 4.99 21.46 15.52
C GLY A 132 4.51 20.87 16.84
N ASN A 133 3.21 20.62 17.02
CA ASN A 133 2.65 20.04 18.23
C ASN A 133 1.78 18.82 17.95
N GLY A 134 2.33 17.63 18.08
CA GLY A 134 1.62 16.39 17.95
C GLY A 134 2.25 15.43 16.94
N ALA A 135 1.59 14.29 16.77
CA ALA A 135 1.90 13.28 15.77
C ALA A 135 0.71 13.11 14.81
N VAL A 136 1.03 12.97 13.54
CA VAL A 136 0.06 12.69 12.47
C VAL A 136 0.20 11.24 12.06
N LEU A 137 -0.92 10.53 11.99
CA LEU A 137 -1.03 9.19 11.47
C LEU A 137 -1.92 9.22 10.23
N ARG A 138 -1.46 8.66 9.11
CA ARG A 138 -2.27 8.42 7.93
C ARG A 138 -2.60 6.96 7.84
N LEU A 139 -3.88 6.66 7.81
CA LEU A 139 -4.39 5.31 7.73
C LEU A 139 -5.30 5.18 6.51
N TYR A 140 -5.37 3.99 5.96
CA TYR A 140 -6.35 3.69 4.91
C TYR A 140 -6.90 2.28 5.04
N GLU A 141 -8.13 2.10 4.58
CA GLU A 141 -8.75 0.80 4.41
C GLU A 141 -8.34 0.21 3.06
N SER A 142 -7.83 -1.02 3.05
CA SER A 142 -7.20 -1.64 1.87
C SER A 142 -8.03 -2.72 1.19
N GLY A 143 -9.06 -3.25 1.85
CA GLY A 143 -9.85 -4.39 1.39
C GLY A 143 -11.09 -4.00 0.56
N GLY A 144 -11.47 -2.72 0.54
CA GLY A 144 -12.65 -2.26 -0.22
C GLY A 144 -13.99 -2.50 0.47
N SER A 145 -14.00 -2.59 1.81
CA SER A 145 -15.22 -2.79 2.60
C SER A 145 -15.23 -1.89 3.85
N ALA A 146 -16.44 -1.61 4.36
CA ALA A 146 -16.56 -0.85 5.59
C ALA A 146 -15.98 -1.65 6.77
N ARG A 147 -15.16 -1.00 7.61
CA ARG A 147 -14.48 -1.62 8.74
C ARG A 147 -14.40 -0.70 9.96
N CYS A 148 -14.29 -1.31 11.12
CA CYS A 148 -14.00 -0.63 12.37
C CYS A 148 -12.68 -1.16 12.94
N CYS A 149 -11.86 -0.28 13.50
CA CYS A 149 -10.64 -0.69 14.17
C CYS A 149 -10.37 0.14 15.42
N THR A 150 -9.66 -0.45 16.36
CA THR A 150 -9.11 0.26 17.53
C THR A 150 -7.68 0.69 17.21
N LEU A 151 -7.41 1.98 17.31
CA LEU A 151 -6.07 2.56 17.23
C LEU A 151 -5.41 2.50 18.62
N LYS A 152 -4.30 1.79 18.73
CA LYS A 152 -3.45 1.74 19.93
C LYS A 152 -2.22 2.60 19.72
N LEU A 153 -1.98 3.54 20.63
CA LEU A 153 -0.79 4.41 20.60
C LEU A 153 0.23 3.99 21.65
N HIS A 154 1.49 4.21 21.36
CA HIS A 154 2.58 4.06 22.32
C HIS A 154 2.34 4.92 23.56
N PRO A 155 2.76 4.50 24.77
CA PRO A 155 2.58 5.27 26.00
C PRO A 155 3.09 6.73 25.94
N SER A 156 4.11 7.04 25.15
CA SER A 156 4.57 8.43 24.94
C SER A 156 3.54 9.33 24.26
N LEU A 157 2.56 8.76 23.58
CA LEU A 157 1.43 9.43 22.95
C LEU A 157 0.11 9.19 23.73
N ALA A 158 0.14 8.35 24.76
CA ALA A 158 -1.03 8.08 25.59
C ALA A 158 -1.50 9.35 26.31
N GLY A 159 -2.83 9.52 26.43
CA GLY A 159 -3.43 10.71 27.02
C GLY A 159 -3.50 11.93 26.11
N ARG A 160 -2.98 11.85 24.89
CA ARG A 160 -3.21 12.88 23.88
C ARG A 160 -4.62 12.76 23.30
N ARG A 161 -5.23 13.90 23.00
CA ARG A 161 -6.51 13.92 22.29
C ARG A 161 -6.31 13.57 20.84
N LEU A 162 -7.25 12.85 20.27
CA LEU A 162 -7.25 12.46 18.87
C LEU A 162 -8.23 13.29 18.06
N TYR A 163 -7.81 13.68 16.88
CA TYR A 163 -8.61 14.48 15.96
C TYR A 163 -8.55 13.88 14.56
N VAL A 164 -9.70 13.83 13.90
CA VAL A 164 -9.75 13.63 12.45
C VAL A 164 -9.39 14.96 11.79
N ALA A 165 -8.53 14.90 10.79
CA ALA A 165 -8.09 16.05 10.01
C ALA A 165 -8.18 15.77 8.51
N ASP A 166 -8.11 16.83 7.72
CA ASP A 166 -7.91 16.73 6.28
C ASP A 166 -6.44 16.41 5.92
N MET A 167 -6.14 16.29 4.63
CA MET A 167 -4.79 15.99 4.14
C MET A 167 -3.77 17.10 4.41
N LEU A 168 -4.24 18.32 4.69
CA LEU A 168 -3.43 19.50 5.05
C LEU A 168 -3.33 19.69 6.57
N GLU A 169 -3.80 18.71 7.36
CA GLU A 169 -3.78 18.69 8.82
C GLU A 169 -4.70 19.72 9.49
N ASN A 170 -5.69 20.25 8.75
CA ASN A 170 -6.75 21.05 9.36
C ASN A 170 -7.69 20.12 10.12
N ILE A 171 -7.89 20.40 11.41
CA ILE A 171 -8.75 19.60 12.27
C ILE A 171 -10.22 19.77 11.84
N ILE A 172 -10.90 18.63 11.69
CA ILE A 172 -12.32 18.54 11.34
C ILE A 172 -13.14 18.29 12.60
N ALA A 173 -12.75 17.27 13.40
CA ALA A 173 -13.49 16.87 14.60
C ALA A 173 -12.59 16.14 15.58
N GLU A 174 -12.96 16.15 16.87
CA GLU A 174 -12.37 15.28 17.88
C GLU A 174 -12.89 13.83 17.68
N THR A 175 -12.04 12.84 17.92
CA THR A 175 -12.39 11.42 17.81
C THR A 175 -11.81 10.63 18.96
N GLY A 176 -12.32 9.42 19.16
CA GLY A 176 -11.73 8.43 20.05
C GLY A 176 -10.70 7.54 19.34
N ASN A 177 -10.32 6.47 19.99
CA ASN A 177 -9.45 5.45 19.44
C ASN A 177 -10.19 4.38 18.60
N GLU A 178 -11.52 4.34 18.67
CA GLU A 178 -12.36 3.53 17.79
C GLU A 178 -12.60 4.30 16.50
N LEU A 179 -12.11 3.77 15.39
CA LEU A 179 -12.16 4.41 14.08
C LEU A 179 -12.99 3.56 13.11
N GLU A 180 -13.92 4.21 12.42
CA GLU A 180 -14.72 3.61 11.36
C GLU A 180 -14.16 4.03 10.01
N PHE A 181 -14.11 3.12 9.06
CA PHE A 181 -13.65 3.37 7.69
C PHE A 181 -14.70 2.90 6.69
N GLY A 182 -14.96 3.72 5.68
CA GLY A 182 -15.60 3.28 4.45
C GLY A 182 -14.62 2.51 3.56
N ALA A 183 -15.14 1.90 2.49
CA ALA A 183 -14.32 1.20 1.49
C ALA A 183 -13.26 2.11 0.89
N PHE A 184 -11.99 1.70 0.96
CA PHE A 184 -10.82 2.46 0.48
C PHE A 184 -10.67 3.88 1.06
N GLU A 185 -11.28 4.13 2.20
CA GLU A 185 -11.20 5.44 2.85
C GLU A 185 -9.80 5.68 3.42
N VAL A 186 -9.32 6.91 3.25
CA VAL A 186 -8.09 7.43 3.85
C VAL A 186 -8.45 8.38 4.97
N LYS A 187 -7.87 8.18 6.16
CA LYS A 187 -8.03 9.08 7.31
C LYS A 187 -6.69 9.63 7.78
N THR A 188 -6.69 10.93 8.10
CA THR A 188 -5.61 11.58 8.82
C THR A 188 -6.04 11.76 10.27
N ILE A 189 -5.27 11.19 11.21
CA ILE A 189 -5.51 11.31 12.65
C ILE A 189 -4.35 12.11 13.25
N ILE A 190 -4.68 13.14 14.02
CA ILE A 190 -3.71 13.94 14.78
C ILE A 190 -3.84 13.62 16.26
N ALA A 191 -2.73 13.24 16.89
CA ALA A 191 -2.59 13.06 18.34
C ALA A 191 -1.84 14.25 18.96
N ARG A 192 -2.53 15.11 19.74
CA ARG A 192 -1.95 16.30 20.37
C ARG A 192 -2.48 16.59 21.77
#